data_fd5da82b06f3d8d3e3c889f96fffba8c
#
_entry.id   fd5da82b06f3d8d3e3c889f96fffba8c
#
_cell.length_a   1.000
_cell.length_b   1.000
_cell.length_c   1.000
_cell.angle_alpha   90.00
_cell.angle_beta   90.00
_cell.angle_gamma   90.00
#
_symmetry.space_group_name_H-M   'P 1'
#
loop_
_entity.id
_entity.type
_entity.pdbx_description
1 polymer ?
#
loop_
_entity_poly.entity_id
_entity_poly.type
_entity_poly.pdbx_seq_one_letter_code
_entity_poly.pdbx_strand_id
1 'polypeptide(L)'
;MLFFISCSNSDSPVAPVDPVVPQPNRAVNLTHFNNLYKEIDFKGKKAGFIYIYSNYPTYEPVTSIEESGITCVDDVARAIIVLSEYIKVYGSDADSLDKIKKYTEFILAMQNENGYFNNFIYADYSINTTYVTSVANLNWWSLRALVGLETAYPLLKSDADITNRISQSVTKLLSNIKRDLPMTSLTTETVNGIEMPTWLPLKYASDQSALLIIGLLKNYERTSNSGDLTMIDALAKGIMIMQKGDATHYPYNAFMSYNNQWHAYGNDQSNALLKAGVALNKQEYIDSALKEVDNFYPKLVQSGYAEEYFIQANGDNFSEISRKKYAQIAYGIRPMVSAAAEAYRYSKNSSHLILAKNIAAWLSGSNDAGQPMYIHETGICFDGIVNAGQVNKNSGAESTIEALLILLEMEKLK
;
A
#
# COMPACT_ATOMS: atom_id res chain seq x y z
N MET A 1 47.62 -28.02 -50.77
CA MET A 1 46.78 -28.78 -49.89
C MET A 1 45.98 -27.79 -49.06
N LEU A 2 44.78 -27.41 -49.54
CA LEU A 2 43.90 -26.42 -48.90
C LEU A 2 42.94 -27.18 -47.96
N PHE A 3 42.95 -26.85 -46.69
CA PHE A 3 41.95 -27.32 -45.71
C PHE A 3 40.78 -26.36 -45.68
N PHE A 4 39.58 -26.81 -46.04
CA PHE A 4 38.33 -26.11 -45.81
C PHE A 4 37.83 -26.45 -44.39
N ILE A 5 37.68 -25.43 -43.54
CA ILE A 5 37.00 -25.58 -42.25
C ILE A 5 35.53 -25.20 -42.50
N SER A 6 34.65 -26.18 -42.38
CA SER A 6 33.21 -26.00 -42.42
C SER A 6 32.73 -25.56 -41.03
N CYS A 7 32.25 -24.32 -40.86
CA CYS A 7 31.47 -23.91 -39.69
C CYS A 7 30.04 -24.35 -39.91
N SER A 8 29.58 -25.31 -39.10
CA SER A 8 28.17 -25.64 -39.01
C SER A 8 27.50 -24.71 -38.00
N ASN A 9 26.71 -23.78 -38.52
CA ASN A 9 25.74 -23.03 -37.70
C ASN A 9 24.61 -23.99 -37.29
N SER A 10 24.50 -24.28 -36.00
CA SER A 10 23.33 -24.93 -35.42
C SER A 10 22.34 -23.84 -34.97
N ASP A 11 21.52 -23.37 -35.91
CA ASP A 11 20.31 -22.61 -35.52
C ASP A 11 19.33 -23.55 -34.88
N SER A 12 19.23 -23.48 -33.55
CA SER A 12 18.12 -24.10 -32.82
C SER A 12 16.84 -23.33 -33.15
N PRO A 13 15.75 -23.99 -33.52
CA PRO A 13 14.48 -23.29 -33.81
C PRO A 13 13.98 -22.61 -32.53
N VAL A 14 13.80 -21.30 -32.62
CA VAL A 14 13.08 -20.51 -31.60
C VAL A 14 11.66 -21.09 -31.50
N ALA A 15 11.27 -21.55 -30.33
CA ALA A 15 9.90 -22.01 -30.08
C ALA A 15 8.92 -20.90 -30.46
N PRO A 16 7.80 -21.23 -31.13
CA PRO A 16 6.79 -20.23 -31.47
C PRO A 16 6.25 -19.62 -30.18
N VAL A 17 6.33 -18.30 -30.06
CA VAL A 17 5.66 -17.53 -29.02
C VAL A 17 4.15 -17.70 -29.27
N ASP A 18 3.45 -18.30 -28.33
CA ASP A 18 2.00 -18.43 -28.38
C ASP A 18 1.39 -17.02 -28.64
N PRO A 19 0.39 -16.91 -29.57
CA PRO A 19 -0.23 -15.64 -29.83
C PRO A 19 -0.88 -15.12 -28.56
N VAL A 20 -0.47 -13.91 -28.14
CA VAL A 20 -1.11 -13.20 -27.02
C VAL A 20 -2.60 -13.05 -27.38
N VAL A 21 -3.44 -13.87 -26.75
CA VAL A 21 -4.89 -13.73 -26.87
C VAL A 21 -5.27 -12.35 -26.35
N PRO A 22 -5.92 -11.49 -27.15
CA PRO A 22 -6.35 -10.18 -26.69
C PRO A 22 -7.21 -10.36 -25.44
N GLN A 23 -6.73 -9.89 -24.28
CA GLN A 23 -7.51 -9.87 -23.06
C GLN A 23 -8.75 -9.00 -23.29
N PRO A 24 -9.95 -9.43 -22.91
CA PRO A 24 -11.14 -8.59 -23.02
C PRO A 24 -10.87 -7.26 -22.30
N ASN A 25 -11.49 -6.17 -22.74
CA ASN A 25 -11.34 -4.76 -22.30
C ASN A 25 -11.30 -4.59 -20.76
N ARG A 26 -10.22 -5.06 -20.13
CA ARG A 26 -9.98 -4.92 -18.69
C ARG A 26 -9.20 -3.63 -18.47
N ALA A 27 -9.59 -2.82 -17.50
CA ALA A 27 -8.85 -1.62 -17.13
C ALA A 27 -7.47 -1.96 -16.54
N VAL A 28 -7.32 -3.16 -15.99
CA VAL A 28 -6.11 -3.65 -15.31
C VAL A 28 -5.31 -4.55 -16.25
N ASN A 29 -4.05 -4.18 -16.47
CA ASN A 29 -3.06 -4.97 -17.22
C ASN A 29 -1.93 -5.38 -16.29
N LEU A 30 -1.77 -6.69 -16.04
CA LEU A 30 -0.74 -7.23 -15.17
C LEU A 30 0.61 -7.48 -15.85
N THR A 31 0.79 -7.11 -17.14
CA THR A 31 2.02 -7.43 -17.88
C THR A 31 3.27 -6.92 -17.19
N HIS A 32 3.33 -5.63 -16.84
CA HIS A 32 4.50 -5.09 -16.14
C HIS A 32 4.64 -5.61 -14.71
N PHE A 33 3.54 -5.77 -13.98
CA PHE A 33 3.54 -6.42 -12.67
C PHE A 33 4.16 -7.82 -12.71
N ASN A 34 3.82 -8.62 -13.74
CA ASN A 34 4.40 -9.93 -13.94
C ASN A 34 5.87 -9.88 -14.40
N ASN A 35 6.28 -8.84 -15.14
CA ASN A 35 7.68 -8.62 -15.50
C ASN A 35 8.58 -8.37 -14.27
N LEU A 36 8.02 -7.73 -13.24
CA LEU A 36 8.75 -7.51 -11.97
C LEU A 36 8.77 -8.75 -11.05
N TYR A 37 7.97 -9.78 -11.33
CA TYR A 37 7.90 -10.99 -10.51
C TYR A 37 9.13 -11.89 -10.66
N LYS A 38 9.59 -12.45 -9.54
CA LYS A 38 10.67 -13.44 -9.50
C LYS A 38 10.35 -14.58 -8.54
N GLU A 39 10.53 -15.82 -9.00
CA GLU A 39 10.52 -17.00 -8.15
C GLU A 39 11.93 -17.40 -7.73
N ILE A 40 12.08 -17.82 -6.48
CA ILE A 40 13.35 -18.27 -5.89
C ILE A 40 13.15 -19.47 -4.95
N ASP A 41 14.24 -20.18 -4.67
CA ASP A 41 14.32 -21.05 -3.50
C ASP A 41 14.79 -20.21 -2.29
N PHE A 42 13.92 -20.03 -1.31
CA PHE A 42 14.21 -19.19 -0.16
C PHE A 42 13.91 -19.94 1.14
N LYS A 43 14.94 -20.13 1.97
CA LYS A 43 14.84 -20.86 3.23
C LYS A 43 14.16 -22.24 3.08
N GLY A 44 14.45 -22.94 1.99
CA GLY A 44 13.95 -24.30 1.72
C GLY A 44 12.51 -24.37 1.19
N LYS A 45 11.93 -23.25 0.79
CA LYS A 45 10.60 -23.17 0.16
C LYS A 45 10.69 -22.47 -1.19
N LYS A 46 9.78 -22.81 -2.12
CA LYS A 46 9.55 -21.99 -3.32
C LYS A 46 8.84 -20.73 -2.90
N ALA A 47 9.52 -19.60 -3.01
CA ALA A 47 9.01 -18.27 -2.67
C ALA A 47 8.99 -17.38 -3.90
N GLY A 48 8.20 -16.31 -3.86
CA GLY A 48 8.15 -15.30 -4.91
C GLY A 48 8.29 -13.91 -4.32
N PHE A 49 8.86 -13.01 -5.12
CA PHE A 49 8.91 -11.61 -4.79
C PHE A 49 8.69 -10.73 -6.02
N ILE A 50 8.57 -9.42 -5.80
CA ILE A 50 8.51 -8.41 -6.84
C ILE A 50 9.74 -7.49 -6.70
N TYR A 51 10.45 -7.23 -7.81
CA TYR A 51 11.57 -6.28 -7.82
C TYR A 51 11.08 -4.86 -7.55
N ILE A 52 11.79 -4.12 -6.67
CA ILE A 52 11.42 -2.76 -6.28
C ILE A 52 11.50 -1.79 -7.46
N TYR A 53 12.55 -1.91 -8.29
CA TYR A 53 12.85 -0.94 -9.34
C TYR A 53 12.96 -1.58 -10.72
N SER A 54 12.53 -0.82 -11.73
CA SER A 54 12.87 -1.02 -13.12
C SER A 54 13.05 0.33 -13.82
N ASN A 55 13.96 0.40 -14.76
CA ASN A 55 14.40 1.66 -15.33
C ASN A 55 13.91 1.86 -16.77
N TYR A 56 13.38 3.06 -17.05
CA TYR A 56 13.11 3.53 -18.40
C TYR A 56 14.43 3.56 -19.25
N PRO A 57 14.43 3.20 -20.55
CA PRO A 57 13.25 2.86 -21.35
C PRO A 57 12.95 1.36 -21.45
N THR A 58 13.81 0.47 -20.96
CA THR A 58 13.69 -0.98 -21.16
C THR A 58 12.77 -1.64 -20.15
N TYR A 59 12.62 -1.04 -18.97
CA TYR A 59 11.86 -1.56 -17.83
C TYR A 59 12.32 -2.95 -17.35
N GLU A 60 13.58 -3.27 -17.61
CA GLU A 60 14.21 -4.44 -17.00
C GLU A 60 14.32 -4.25 -15.48
N PRO A 61 14.02 -5.29 -14.67
CA PRO A 61 14.17 -5.21 -13.23
C PRO A 61 15.61 -4.93 -12.80
N VAL A 62 15.79 -4.06 -11.81
CA VAL A 62 17.08 -3.81 -11.17
C VAL A 62 17.39 -4.93 -10.20
N THR A 63 18.39 -5.76 -10.53
CA THR A 63 18.70 -6.99 -9.82
C THR A 63 19.83 -6.88 -8.79
N SER A 64 20.42 -5.70 -8.61
CA SER A 64 21.45 -5.44 -7.61
C SER A 64 21.31 -4.04 -7.04
N ILE A 65 21.15 -3.95 -5.72
CA ILE A 65 21.07 -2.71 -4.94
C ILE A 65 21.82 -2.97 -3.64
N GLU A 66 22.90 -2.21 -3.42
CA GLU A 66 23.85 -2.46 -2.33
C GLU A 66 23.31 -2.00 -0.97
N GLU A 67 22.57 -0.89 -0.92
CA GLU A 67 22.15 -0.29 0.35
C GLU A 67 20.93 -0.98 0.96
N SER A 68 19.80 -0.95 0.27
CA SER A 68 18.54 -1.50 0.79
C SER A 68 18.36 -2.98 0.42
N GLY A 69 18.21 -3.28 -0.86
CA GLY A 69 17.96 -4.61 -1.39
C GLY A 69 17.10 -4.58 -2.66
N ILE A 70 16.89 -5.75 -3.26
CA ILE A 70 16.23 -5.90 -4.57
C ILE A 70 14.70 -6.04 -4.47
N THR A 71 14.20 -6.39 -3.29
CA THR A 71 12.77 -6.53 -2.99
C THR A 71 12.50 -6.26 -1.52
N CYS A 72 11.26 -5.99 -1.17
CA CYS A 72 10.85 -5.74 0.20
C CYS A 72 9.52 -6.41 0.56
N VAL A 73 9.34 -6.70 1.85
CA VAL A 73 8.08 -7.23 2.42
C VAL A 73 6.91 -6.29 2.16
N ASP A 74 7.14 -4.98 2.19
CA ASP A 74 6.12 -3.96 1.94
C ASP A 74 5.47 -4.15 0.57
N ASP A 75 6.28 -4.22 -0.51
CA ASP A 75 5.78 -4.40 -1.87
C ASP A 75 5.20 -5.80 -2.11
N VAL A 76 5.83 -6.84 -1.58
CA VAL A 76 5.33 -8.22 -1.70
C VAL A 76 3.96 -8.37 -1.02
N ALA A 77 3.75 -7.76 0.15
CA ALA A 77 2.46 -7.76 0.83
C ALA A 77 1.39 -7.02 0.02
N ARG A 78 1.73 -5.87 -0.58
CA ARG A 78 0.83 -5.13 -1.48
C ARG A 78 0.55 -5.90 -2.77
N ALA A 79 1.52 -6.65 -3.31
CA ALA A 79 1.34 -7.52 -4.47
C ALA A 79 0.29 -8.63 -4.21
N ILE A 80 0.26 -9.21 -3.01
CA ILE A 80 -0.82 -10.13 -2.59
C ILE A 80 -2.18 -9.43 -2.66
N ILE A 81 -2.27 -8.18 -2.19
CA ILE A 81 -3.53 -7.43 -2.22
C ILE A 81 -3.98 -7.19 -3.67
N VAL A 82 -3.06 -6.79 -4.58
CA VAL A 82 -3.37 -6.63 -6.01
C VAL A 82 -3.99 -7.89 -6.59
N LEU A 83 -3.32 -9.04 -6.43
CA LEU A 83 -3.81 -10.30 -6.99
C LEU A 83 -5.12 -10.76 -6.33
N SER A 84 -5.29 -10.52 -5.02
CA SER A 84 -6.55 -10.79 -4.31
C SER A 84 -7.70 -9.96 -4.87
N GLU A 85 -7.50 -8.67 -5.06
CA GLU A 85 -8.52 -7.78 -5.63
C GLU A 85 -8.78 -8.08 -7.12
N TYR A 86 -7.73 -8.46 -7.87
CA TYR A 86 -7.85 -8.90 -9.25
C TYR A 86 -8.75 -10.15 -9.36
N ILE A 87 -8.53 -11.15 -8.50
CA ILE A 87 -9.36 -12.36 -8.43
C ILE A 87 -10.82 -12.01 -8.10
N LYS A 88 -11.07 -11.07 -7.19
CA LYS A 88 -12.43 -10.64 -6.85
C LYS A 88 -13.16 -9.96 -8.00
N VAL A 89 -12.44 -9.19 -8.82
CA VAL A 89 -13.02 -8.43 -9.93
C VAL A 89 -13.20 -9.30 -11.18
N TYR A 90 -12.21 -10.12 -11.51
CA TYR A 90 -12.15 -10.82 -12.80
C TYR A 90 -12.30 -12.34 -12.71
N GLY A 91 -12.41 -12.88 -11.51
CA GLY A 91 -12.45 -14.32 -11.26
C GLY A 91 -11.09 -14.92 -10.94
N SER A 92 -11.13 -16.10 -10.33
CA SER A 92 -9.93 -16.82 -9.90
C SER A 92 -9.20 -17.42 -11.09
N ASP A 93 -7.87 -17.34 -11.08
CA ASP A 93 -6.98 -18.05 -11.98
C ASP A 93 -5.83 -18.72 -11.21
N ALA A 94 -5.29 -19.80 -11.79
CA ALA A 94 -4.26 -20.63 -11.12
C ALA A 94 -2.93 -19.87 -10.95
N ASP A 95 -2.55 -19.02 -11.90
CA ASP A 95 -1.30 -18.26 -11.87
C ASP A 95 -1.30 -17.24 -10.72
N SER A 96 -2.40 -16.47 -10.57
CA SER A 96 -2.56 -15.53 -9.47
C SER A 96 -2.54 -16.23 -8.10
N LEU A 97 -3.19 -17.38 -7.97
CA LEU A 97 -3.19 -18.15 -6.71
C LEU A 97 -1.80 -18.71 -6.38
N ASP A 98 -1.08 -19.21 -7.38
CA ASP A 98 0.29 -19.72 -7.21
C ASP A 98 1.25 -18.59 -6.78
N LYS A 99 1.16 -17.42 -7.40
CA LYS A 99 1.94 -16.24 -7.00
C LYS A 99 1.60 -15.78 -5.57
N ILE A 100 0.31 -15.73 -5.21
CA ILE A 100 -0.10 -15.39 -3.82
C ILE A 100 0.54 -16.38 -2.83
N LYS A 101 0.53 -17.68 -3.13
CA LYS A 101 1.18 -18.68 -2.28
C LYS A 101 2.68 -18.41 -2.14
N LYS A 102 3.39 -18.16 -3.24
CA LYS A 102 4.83 -17.90 -3.24
C LYS A 102 5.20 -16.58 -2.56
N TYR A 103 4.43 -15.52 -2.76
CA TYR A 103 4.57 -14.26 -2.01
C TYR A 103 4.38 -14.46 -0.51
N THR A 104 3.40 -15.30 -0.13
CA THR A 104 3.16 -15.64 1.29
C THR A 104 4.36 -16.38 1.89
N GLU A 105 4.97 -17.33 1.16
CA GLU A 105 6.18 -18.01 1.60
C GLU A 105 7.35 -17.04 1.81
N PHE A 106 7.51 -16.05 0.93
CA PHE A 106 8.52 -15.00 1.11
C PHE A 106 8.28 -14.21 2.39
N ILE A 107 7.05 -13.69 2.60
CA ILE A 107 6.74 -12.90 3.81
C ILE A 107 6.98 -13.72 5.07
N LEU A 108 6.49 -14.98 5.14
CA LEU A 108 6.70 -15.84 6.30
C LEU A 108 8.18 -16.06 6.61
N ALA A 109 9.02 -16.20 5.57
CA ALA A 109 10.45 -16.37 5.73
C ALA A 109 11.19 -15.11 6.22
N MET A 110 10.58 -13.93 6.06
CA MET A 110 11.14 -12.64 6.51
C MET A 110 10.83 -12.31 7.98
N GLN A 111 9.98 -13.12 8.67
CA GLN A 111 9.71 -12.90 10.09
C GLN A 111 10.93 -13.22 10.94
N ASN A 112 11.36 -12.25 11.74
CA ASN A 112 12.49 -12.37 12.66
C ASN A 112 12.07 -13.11 13.95
N GLU A 113 13.06 -13.57 14.71
CA GLU A 113 12.84 -14.24 16.00
C GLU A 113 12.09 -13.35 17.02
N ASN A 114 12.27 -12.04 16.95
CA ASN A 114 11.54 -11.09 17.78
C ASN A 114 10.05 -10.95 17.41
N GLY A 115 9.61 -11.57 16.31
CA GLY A 115 8.21 -11.62 15.84
C GLY A 115 7.82 -10.48 14.90
N TYR A 116 8.62 -9.46 14.71
CA TYR A 116 8.50 -8.48 13.65
C TYR A 116 9.17 -8.99 12.36
N PHE A 117 9.10 -8.20 11.29
CA PHE A 117 9.65 -8.60 9.98
C PHE A 117 10.87 -7.75 9.63
N ASN A 118 11.87 -8.37 9.01
CA ASN A 118 12.84 -7.63 8.21
C ASN A 118 12.19 -7.28 6.87
N ASN A 119 12.62 -6.20 6.22
CA ASN A 119 11.95 -5.71 5.01
C ASN A 119 12.63 -6.17 3.72
N PHE A 120 13.95 -6.08 3.62
CA PHE A 120 14.69 -6.25 2.37
C PHE A 120 15.53 -7.53 2.34
N ILE A 121 15.77 -8.02 1.10
CA ILE A 121 16.84 -8.99 0.81
C ILE A 121 17.79 -8.40 -0.25
N TYR A 122 19.06 -8.81 -0.18
CA TYR A 122 20.08 -8.47 -1.19
C TYR A 122 19.98 -9.37 -2.44
N ALA A 123 20.82 -9.12 -3.43
CA ALA A 123 20.87 -9.89 -4.68
C ALA A 123 21.28 -11.36 -4.49
N ASP A 124 22.01 -11.67 -3.43
CA ASP A 124 22.39 -13.04 -3.03
C ASP A 124 21.31 -13.73 -2.17
N TYR A 125 20.16 -13.08 -2.02
CA TYR A 125 19.01 -13.50 -1.20
C TYR A 125 19.28 -13.54 0.31
N SER A 126 20.37 -12.97 0.80
CA SER A 126 20.55 -12.75 2.23
C SER A 126 19.62 -11.65 2.74
N ILE A 127 19.10 -11.82 3.98
CA ILE A 127 18.20 -10.84 4.58
C ILE A 127 19.01 -9.63 5.05
N ASN A 128 18.60 -8.43 4.64
CA ASN A 128 19.15 -7.19 5.17
C ASN A 128 18.55 -6.93 6.56
N THR A 129 19.36 -7.05 7.60
CA THR A 129 18.96 -6.87 9.01
C THR A 129 19.35 -5.52 9.59
N THR A 130 20.10 -4.69 8.85
CA THR A 130 20.76 -3.49 9.37
C THR A 130 20.31 -2.18 8.73
N TYR A 131 19.79 -2.22 7.50
CA TYR A 131 19.31 -1.01 6.84
C TYR A 131 18.12 -0.43 7.61
N VAL A 132 18.10 0.89 7.77
CA VAL A 132 17.16 1.59 8.67
C VAL A 132 15.68 1.22 8.43
N THR A 133 15.30 0.99 7.17
CA THR A 133 13.94 0.54 6.78
C THR A 133 13.84 -0.97 6.58
N SER A 134 14.77 -1.76 7.14
CA SER A 134 14.74 -3.22 7.13
C SER A 134 14.82 -3.86 8.52
N VAL A 135 15.13 -3.07 9.55
CA VAL A 135 15.20 -3.56 10.93
C VAL A 135 13.86 -4.14 11.37
N ALA A 136 13.86 -5.34 11.95
CA ALA A 136 12.65 -6.00 12.42
C ALA A 136 12.08 -5.31 13.67
N ASN A 137 11.13 -4.41 13.47
CA ASN A 137 10.47 -3.63 14.51
C ASN A 137 9.00 -3.33 14.13
N LEU A 138 8.28 -2.62 15.00
CA LEU A 138 6.95 -2.10 14.73
C LEU A 138 7.07 -0.92 13.74
N ASN A 139 6.89 -1.21 12.47
CA ASN A 139 6.96 -0.23 11.39
C ASN A 139 6.13 -0.70 10.17
N TRP A 140 6.10 0.10 9.11
CA TRP A 140 5.32 -0.10 7.89
C TRP A 140 5.38 -1.55 7.39
N TRP A 141 6.55 -2.12 7.18
CA TRP A 141 6.71 -3.47 6.61
C TRP A 141 6.14 -4.57 7.49
N SER A 142 6.24 -4.45 8.83
CA SER A 142 5.59 -5.40 9.74
C SER A 142 4.06 -5.30 9.69
N LEU A 143 3.52 -4.09 9.57
CA LEU A 143 2.08 -3.87 9.42
C LEU A 143 1.58 -4.28 8.03
N ARG A 144 2.37 -4.06 6.97
CA ARG A 144 2.08 -4.58 5.63
C ARG A 144 2.06 -6.11 5.59
N ALA A 145 3.02 -6.76 6.27
CA ALA A 145 3.03 -8.21 6.41
C ALA A 145 1.73 -8.73 7.03
N LEU A 146 1.21 -8.08 8.09
CA LEU A 146 -0.09 -8.41 8.69
C LEU A 146 -1.20 -8.36 7.65
N VAL A 147 -1.33 -7.25 6.91
CA VAL A 147 -2.40 -7.09 5.92
C VAL A 147 -2.25 -8.09 4.78
N GLY A 148 -1.02 -8.33 4.29
CA GLY A 148 -0.74 -9.29 3.22
C GLY A 148 -1.07 -10.72 3.61
N LEU A 149 -0.61 -11.16 4.79
CA LEU A 149 -0.86 -12.51 5.31
C LEU A 149 -2.35 -12.76 5.56
N GLU A 150 -3.06 -11.81 6.17
CA GLU A 150 -4.50 -11.92 6.39
C GLU A 150 -5.30 -11.84 5.09
N THR A 151 -4.79 -11.18 4.06
CA THR A 151 -5.40 -11.17 2.72
C THR A 151 -5.20 -12.50 2.00
N ALA A 152 -4.02 -13.13 2.15
CA ALA A 152 -3.71 -14.42 1.55
C ALA A 152 -4.49 -15.59 2.18
N TYR A 153 -4.72 -15.54 3.50
CA TYR A 153 -5.29 -16.65 4.27
C TYR A 153 -6.57 -17.24 3.63
N PRO A 154 -7.62 -16.47 3.32
CA PRO A 154 -8.85 -17.02 2.76
C PRO A 154 -8.67 -17.67 1.38
N LEU A 155 -7.70 -17.23 0.60
CA LEU A 155 -7.39 -17.75 -0.73
C LEU A 155 -6.58 -19.05 -0.69
N LEU A 156 -5.87 -19.30 0.41
CA LEU A 156 -5.00 -20.46 0.61
C LEU A 156 -5.58 -21.50 1.57
N LYS A 157 -6.88 -21.45 1.89
CA LYS A 157 -7.54 -22.37 2.85
C LYS A 157 -7.41 -23.85 2.53
N SER A 158 -7.21 -24.22 1.28
CA SER A 158 -6.97 -25.60 0.87
C SER A 158 -5.59 -26.16 1.27
N ASP A 159 -4.64 -25.29 1.62
CA ASP A 159 -3.29 -25.65 2.08
C ASP A 159 -3.17 -25.41 3.59
N ALA A 160 -3.40 -26.47 4.37
CA ALA A 160 -3.40 -26.39 5.82
C ALA A 160 -2.01 -26.04 6.41
N ASP A 161 -0.89 -26.41 5.77
CA ASP A 161 0.45 -26.07 6.25
C ASP A 161 0.66 -24.57 6.22
N ILE A 162 0.41 -23.95 5.06
CA ILE A 162 0.65 -22.51 4.92
C ILE A 162 -0.31 -21.68 5.77
N THR A 163 -1.59 -22.06 5.89
CA THR A 163 -2.56 -21.33 6.73
C THR A 163 -2.27 -21.45 8.22
N ASN A 164 -1.74 -22.59 8.69
CA ASN A 164 -1.26 -22.72 10.07
C ASN A 164 -0.06 -21.82 10.34
N ARG A 165 0.90 -21.73 9.41
CA ARG A 165 2.08 -20.87 9.54
C ARG A 165 1.68 -19.38 9.48
N ILE A 166 0.74 -18.99 8.63
CA ILE A 166 0.16 -17.64 8.65
C ILE A 166 -0.43 -17.34 10.02
N SER A 167 -1.26 -18.23 10.57
CA SER A 167 -1.90 -18.03 11.87
C SER A 167 -0.89 -17.86 13.00
N GLN A 168 0.16 -18.69 13.04
CA GLN A 168 1.24 -18.59 14.02
C GLN A 168 2.02 -17.28 13.90
N SER A 169 2.38 -16.90 12.67
CA SER A 169 3.11 -15.67 12.36
C SER A 169 2.32 -14.42 12.79
N VAL A 170 1.04 -14.35 12.42
CA VAL A 170 0.14 -13.25 12.78
C VAL A 170 -0.07 -13.18 14.30
N THR A 171 -0.30 -14.31 14.97
CA THR A 171 -0.46 -14.36 16.43
C THR A 171 0.77 -13.80 17.14
N LYS A 172 1.97 -14.19 16.69
CA LYS A 172 3.24 -13.71 17.24
C LYS A 172 3.39 -12.19 17.03
N LEU A 173 3.11 -11.70 15.83
CA LEU A 173 3.16 -10.27 15.51
C LEU A 173 2.19 -9.45 16.37
N LEU A 174 0.91 -9.85 16.43
CA LEU A 174 -0.12 -9.13 17.19
C LEU A 174 0.15 -9.14 18.71
N SER A 175 0.72 -10.23 19.23
CA SER A 175 1.15 -10.29 20.64
C SER A 175 2.23 -9.25 20.94
N ASN A 176 3.19 -9.05 20.03
CA ASN A 176 4.23 -8.04 20.16
C ASN A 176 3.67 -6.61 20.04
N ILE A 177 2.82 -6.36 19.05
CA ILE A 177 2.18 -5.06 18.89
C ILE A 177 1.40 -4.67 20.13
N LYS A 178 0.63 -5.62 20.71
CA LYS A 178 -0.12 -5.40 21.96
C LYS A 178 0.79 -5.11 23.16
N ARG A 179 1.98 -5.72 23.23
CA ARG A 179 2.97 -5.44 24.27
C ARG A 179 3.61 -4.07 24.12
N ASP A 180 3.93 -3.68 22.88
CA ASP A 180 4.78 -2.53 22.57
C ASP A 180 3.98 -1.22 22.43
N LEU A 181 2.66 -1.28 22.19
CA LEU A 181 1.79 -0.11 22.16
C LEU A 181 1.07 0.11 23.50
N PRO A 182 1.17 1.30 24.12
CA PRO A 182 0.58 1.59 25.43
C PRO A 182 -0.93 1.88 25.36
N MET A 183 -1.70 1.00 24.68
CA MET A 183 -3.14 1.18 24.44
C MET A 183 -4.04 1.01 25.67
N THR A 184 -3.49 0.71 26.83
CA THR A 184 -4.22 0.64 28.09
C THR A 184 -4.41 1.99 28.78
N SER A 185 -3.66 3.02 28.34
CA SER A 185 -3.73 4.37 28.87
C SER A 185 -3.80 5.35 27.68
N LEU A 186 -5.02 5.75 27.33
CA LEU A 186 -5.26 6.66 26.19
C LEU A 186 -5.07 8.11 26.65
N THR A 187 -3.82 8.53 26.75
CA THR A 187 -3.46 9.90 27.17
C THR A 187 -3.04 10.75 25.98
N THR A 188 -3.29 12.04 26.06
CA THR A 188 -2.81 13.01 25.09
C THR A 188 -1.70 13.87 25.68
N GLU A 189 -0.92 14.48 24.84
CA GLU A 189 0.01 15.54 25.21
C GLU A 189 -0.06 16.67 24.16
N THR A 190 0.36 17.85 24.58
CA THR A 190 0.43 19.01 23.70
C THR A 190 1.87 19.26 23.27
N VAL A 191 2.13 19.15 21.96
CA VAL A 191 3.43 19.41 21.35
C VAL A 191 3.31 20.64 20.46
N ASN A 192 4.03 21.71 20.79
CA ASN A 192 3.98 22.97 20.06
C ASN A 192 2.55 23.54 19.87
N GLY A 193 1.72 23.42 20.88
CA GLY A 193 0.32 23.85 20.84
C GLY A 193 -0.65 22.91 20.12
N ILE A 194 -0.19 21.75 19.68
CA ILE A 194 -1.01 20.75 18.98
C ILE A 194 -1.25 19.58 19.91
N GLU A 195 -2.51 19.24 20.20
CA GLU A 195 -2.86 18.05 20.96
C GLU A 195 -2.64 16.80 20.10
N MET A 196 -1.99 15.78 20.69
CA MET A 196 -1.62 14.52 20.04
C MET A 196 -1.85 13.33 20.97
N PRO A 197 -2.24 12.14 20.44
CA PRO A 197 -2.31 10.90 21.20
C PRO A 197 -0.89 10.39 21.50
N THR A 198 -0.70 9.65 22.60
CA THR A 198 0.63 9.11 22.97
C THR A 198 0.76 7.60 22.78
N TRP A 199 -0.28 6.92 22.29
CA TRP A 199 -0.37 5.45 22.24
C TRP A 199 -0.32 4.86 20.81
N LEU A 200 -0.16 5.68 19.78
CA LEU A 200 -0.05 5.20 18.41
C LEU A 200 1.35 4.64 18.09
N PRO A 201 1.54 3.89 17.00
CA PRO A 201 2.88 3.54 16.53
C PRO A 201 3.78 4.79 16.46
N LEU A 202 5.07 4.63 16.79
CA LEU A 202 6.01 5.76 16.86
C LEU A 202 5.49 6.95 17.69
N LYS A 203 4.59 6.70 18.62
CA LYS A 203 3.89 7.63 19.50
C LYS A 203 2.74 8.41 18.83
N TYR A 204 2.90 8.89 17.58
CA TYR A 204 1.93 9.77 16.90
C TYR A 204 1.54 9.34 15.48
N ALA A 205 2.00 8.18 14.99
CA ALA A 205 1.79 7.78 13.59
C ALA A 205 0.35 7.30 13.35
N SER A 206 -0.52 8.23 12.91
CA SER A 206 -1.91 7.92 12.57
C SER A 206 -2.03 7.12 11.27
N ASP A 207 -1.11 7.34 10.33
CA ASP A 207 -0.95 6.61 9.07
C ASP A 207 -0.66 5.12 9.30
N GLN A 208 0.31 4.78 10.16
CA GLN A 208 0.60 3.40 10.55
C GLN A 208 -0.57 2.79 11.37
N SER A 209 -1.26 3.62 12.16
CA SER A 209 -2.46 3.19 12.88
C SER A 209 -3.58 2.78 11.93
N ALA A 210 -3.76 3.52 10.84
CA ALA A 210 -4.75 3.18 9.81
C ALA A 210 -4.44 1.83 9.17
N LEU A 211 -3.18 1.59 8.82
CA LEU A 211 -2.74 0.30 8.27
C LEU A 211 -2.94 -0.85 9.27
N LEU A 212 -2.64 -0.63 10.55
CA LEU A 212 -2.87 -1.61 11.61
C LEU A 212 -4.37 -1.92 11.78
N ILE A 213 -5.25 -0.92 11.76
CA ILE A 213 -6.72 -1.13 11.79
C ILE A 213 -7.16 -2.02 10.62
N ILE A 214 -6.68 -1.78 9.41
CA ILE A 214 -7.03 -2.60 8.23
C ILE A 214 -6.60 -4.07 8.45
N GLY A 215 -5.42 -4.30 9.01
CA GLY A 215 -4.94 -5.64 9.34
C GLY A 215 -5.75 -6.31 10.45
N LEU A 216 -6.08 -5.58 11.51
CA LEU A 216 -6.88 -6.07 12.64
C LEU A 216 -8.32 -6.41 12.23
N LEU A 217 -8.95 -5.63 11.35
CA LEU A 217 -10.27 -5.94 10.81
C LEU A 217 -10.27 -7.29 10.09
N LYS A 218 -9.27 -7.56 9.25
CA LYS A 218 -9.11 -8.85 8.58
C LYS A 218 -8.87 -10.01 9.55
N ASN A 219 -8.02 -9.79 10.57
CA ASN A 219 -7.79 -10.79 11.60
C ASN A 219 -9.08 -11.06 12.40
N TYR A 220 -9.85 -10.04 12.74
CA TYR A 220 -11.15 -10.19 13.40
C TYR A 220 -12.16 -10.95 12.53
N GLU A 221 -12.26 -10.65 11.25
CA GLU A 221 -13.10 -11.40 10.31
C GLU A 221 -12.76 -12.90 10.29
N ARG A 222 -11.48 -13.24 10.43
CA ARG A 222 -11.00 -14.63 10.45
C ARG A 222 -11.18 -15.32 11.78
N THR A 223 -10.92 -14.64 12.90
CA THR A 223 -10.76 -15.26 14.24
C THR A 223 -11.88 -14.95 15.20
N SER A 224 -12.66 -13.90 14.95
CA SER A 224 -13.64 -13.33 15.88
C SER A 224 -13.04 -12.93 17.26
N ASN A 225 -11.74 -12.59 17.29
CA ASN A 225 -11.06 -12.20 18.51
C ASN A 225 -11.49 -10.79 18.96
N SER A 226 -12.26 -10.70 20.04
CA SER A 226 -12.74 -9.41 20.56
C SER A 226 -11.62 -8.45 21.01
N GLY A 227 -10.42 -8.95 21.28
CA GLY A 227 -9.25 -8.13 21.58
C GLY A 227 -8.85 -7.23 20.40
N ASP A 228 -9.10 -7.66 19.17
CA ASP A 228 -8.84 -6.86 17.98
C ASP A 228 -9.75 -5.63 17.93
N LEU A 229 -11.03 -5.80 18.29
CA LEU A 229 -11.98 -4.67 18.36
C LEU A 229 -11.56 -3.61 19.40
N THR A 230 -11.02 -4.05 20.53
CA THR A 230 -10.48 -3.14 21.56
C THR A 230 -9.28 -2.35 21.02
N MET A 231 -8.39 -3.00 20.28
CA MET A 231 -7.24 -2.34 19.65
C MET A 231 -7.69 -1.36 18.57
N ILE A 232 -8.62 -1.76 17.71
CA ILE A 232 -9.20 -0.92 16.67
C ILE A 232 -9.83 0.34 17.29
N ASP A 233 -10.61 0.21 18.35
CA ASP A 233 -11.24 1.34 19.06
C ASP A 233 -10.20 2.32 19.60
N ALA A 234 -9.13 1.83 20.22
CA ALA A 234 -8.05 2.66 20.73
C ALA A 234 -7.31 3.41 19.59
N LEU A 235 -6.97 2.70 18.51
CA LEU A 235 -6.28 3.30 17.35
C LEU A 235 -7.16 4.32 16.64
N ALA A 236 -8.46 4.02 16.43
CA ALA A 236 -9.40 4.94 15.80
C ALA A 236 -9.55 6.25 16.58
N LYS A 237 -9.65 6.18 17.92
CA LYS A 237 -9.66 7.36 18.80
C LYS A 237 -8.38 8.19 18.63
N GLY A 238 -7.21 7.55 18.52
CA GLY A 238 -5.96 8.25 18.28
C GLY A 238 -5.92 8.93 16.92
N ILE A 239 -6.38 8.25 15.86
CA ILE A 239 -6.49 8.86 14.52
C ILE A 239 -7.41 10.09 14.55
N MET A 240 -8.56 10.02 15.25
CA MET A 240 -9.50 11.16 15.35
C MET A 240 -8.86 12.36 16.04
N ILE A 241 -8.01 12.16 17.05
CA ILE A 241 -7.26 13.26 17.69
C ILE A 241 -6.30 13.94 16.71
N MET A 242 -5.77 13.20 15.73
CA MET A 242 -4.87 13.73 14.70
C MET A 242 -5.61 14.51 13.60
N GLN A 243 -6.95 14.53 13.59
CA GLN A 243 -7.72 15.37 12.66
C GLN A 243 -7.66 16.86 13.09
N LYS A 244 -7.31 17.75 12.16
CA LYS A 244 -7.09 19.17 12.44
C LYS A 244 -7.88 20.09 11.51
N GLY A 245 -8.17 21.28 12.01
CA GLY A 245 -9.02 22.26 11.31
C GLY A 245 -10.49 21.85 11.28
N ASP A 246 -11.27 22.55 10.45
CA ASP A 246 -12.69 22.28 10.23
C ASP A 246 -13.06 22.55 8.75
N ALA A 247 -14.35 22.51 8.40
CA ALA A 247 -14.80 22.71 7.02
C ALA A 247 -14.35 24.05 6.40
N THR A 248 -14.10 25.06 7.23
CA THR A 248 -13.78 26.45 6.83
C THR A 248 -12.35 26.86 7.18
N HIS A 249 -11.75 26.23 8.18
CA HIS A 249 -10.41 26.57 8.67
C HIS A 249 -9.40 25.49 8.31
N TYR A 250 -8.23 25.93 7.82
CA TYR A 250 -7.09 25.07 7.50
C TYR A 250 -6.67 24.22 8.71
N PRO A 251 -6.31 22.94 8.51
CA PRO A 251 -6.16 22.18 7.27
C PRO A 251 -7.43 21.40 6.83
N TYR A 252 -8.63 21.92 7.05
CA TYR A 252 -9.88 21.43 6.49
C TYR A 252 -10.27 20.02 6.86
N ASN A 253 -10.12 19.64 8.13
CA ASN A 253 -10.32 18.30 8.67
C ASN A 253 -9.32 17.24 8.17
N ALA A 254 -8.15 17.62 7.69
CA ALA A 254 -7.11 16.66 7.33
C ALA A 254 -6.60 15.91 8.56
N PHE A 255 -6.34 14.60 8.41
CA PHE A 255 -5.64 13.82 9.41
C PHE A 255 -4.13 14.02 9.25
N MET A 256 -3.46 14.56 10.29
CA MET A 256 -2.00 14.61 10.30
C MET A 256 -1.46 13.19 10.33
N SER A 257 -0.55 12.87 9.42
CA SER A 257 0.01 11.51 9.25
C SER A 257 0.91 11.14 10.42
N TYR A 258 1.80 12.05 10.79
CA TYR A 258 2.72 11.89 11.91
C TYR A 258 3.05 13.26 12.52
N ASN A 259 2.91 13.41 13.83
CA ASN A 259 3.18 14.68 14.53
C ASN A 259 2.36 15.83 13.88
N ASN A 260 3.02 16.91 13.46
CA ASN A 260 2.41 18.06 12.77
C ASN A 260 2.55 17.99 11.23
N GLN A 261 2.92 16.84 10.70
CA GLN A 261 3.10 16.58 9.28
C GLN A 261 1.88 15.87 8.70
N TRP A 262 1.41 16.34 7.56
CA TRP A 262 0.61 15.57 6.62
C TRP A 262 1.47 15.18 5.42
N HIS A 263 1.39 13.94 5.00
CA HIS A 263 1.99 13.46 3.76
C HIS A 263 1.00 12.57 2.98
N ALA A 264 1.10 12.59 1.67
CA ALA A 264 0.15 11.91 0.80
C ALA A 264 0.30 10.38 0.81
N TYR A 265 1.53 9.86 0.89
CA TYR A 265 1.76 8.41 0.86
C TYR A 265 1.17 7.73 2.10
N GLY A 266 0.51 6.58 1.91
CA GLY A 266 -0.03 5.79 3.02
C GLY A 266 -1.12 6.49 3.85
N ASN A 267 -1.75 7.54 3.35
CA ASN A 267 -2.80 8.32 4.01
C ASN A 267 -4.13 7.54 4.00
N ASP A 268 -4.17 6.42 4.72
CA ASP A 268 -5.32 5.51 4.77
C ASP A 268 -6.28 5.79 5.93
N GLN A 269 -6.13 6.90 6.69
CA GLN A 269 -6.89 7.18 7.92
C GLN A 269 -8.40 7.17 7.68
N SER A 270 -8.89 7.92 6.68
CA SER A 270 -10.32 7.95 6.36
C SER A 270 -10.84 6.60 5.88
N ASN A 271 -10.08 5.86 5.04
CA ASN A 271 -10.46 4.52 4.61
C ASN A 271 -10.56 3.54 5.80
N ALA A 272 -9.58 3.57 6.71
CA ALA A 272 -9.57 2.73 7.91
C ALA A 272 -10.71 3.06 8.87
N LEU A 273 -10.97 4.34 9.12
CA LEU A 273 -12.06 4.78 10.01
C LEU A 273 -13.44 4.45 9.44
N LEU A 274 -13.67 4.60 8.12
CA LEU A 274 -14.92 4.19 7.48
C LEU A 274 -15.15 2.70 7.67
N LYS A 275 -14.16 1.86 7.37
CA LYS A 275 -14.26 0.41 7.56
C LYS A 275 -14.46 0.01 9.02
N ALA A 276 -13.71 0.61 9.94
CA ALA A 276 -13.86 0.37 11.37
C ALA A 276 -15.23 0.82 11.88
N GLY A 277 -15.68 1.99 11.45
CA GLY A 277 -16.98 2.54 11.84
C GLY A 277 -18.15 1.66 11.41
N VAL A 278 -18.09 1.13 10.19
CA VAL A 278 -19.09 0.16 9.70
C VAL A 278 -19.01 -1.15 10.47
N ALA A 279 -17.82 -1.72 10.65
CA ALA A 279 -17.63 -3.01 11.31
C ALA A 279 -18.02 -2.99 12.81
N LEU A 280 -17.75 -1.88 13.50
CA LEU A 280 -18.03 -1.70 14.93
C LEU A 280 -19.35 -0.98 15.22
N ASN A 281 -20.07 -0.56 14.17
CA ASN A 281 -21.27 0.30 14.29
C ASN A 281 -20.99 1.59 15.07
N LYS A 282 -19.88 2.29 14.74
CA LYS A 282 -19.40 3.51 15.38
C LYS A 282 -19.57 4.70 14.44
N GLN A 283 -20.66 5.45 14.61
CA GLN A 283 -20.97 6.60 13.76
C GLN A 283 -19.90 7.70 13.85
N GLU A 284 -19.30 7.90 15.01
CA GLU A 284 -18.25 8.89 15.25
C GLU A 284 -17.01 8.71 14.35
N TYR A 285 -16.64 7.46 14.04
CA TYR A 285 -15.51 7.16 13.13
C TYR A 285 -15.88 7.48 11.69
N ILE A 286 -17.10 7.12 11.30
CA ILE A 286 -17.64 7.41 9.97
C ILE A 286 -17.70 8.91 9.76
N ASP A 287 -18.27 9.66 10.70
CA ASP A 287 -18.43 11.13 10.61
C ASP A 287 -17.05 11.84 10.53
N SER A 288 -16.08 11.37 11.32
CA SER A 288 -14.72 11.91 11.29
C SER A 288 -14.06 11.66 9.92
N ALA A 289 -14.17 10.47 9.36
CA ALA A 289 -13.63 10.15 8.04
C ALA A 289 -14.32 10.96 6.93
N LEU A 290 -15.65 11.08 6.97
CA LEU A 290 -16.40 11.84 5.97
C LEU A 290 -16.01 13.32 5.99
N LYS A 291 -15.66 13.91 7.15
CA LYS A 291 -15.17 15.29 7.21
C LYS A 291 -13.90 15.50 6.39
N GLU A 292 -12.93 14.59 6.42
CA GLU A 292 -11.74 14.69 5.57
C GLU A 292 -12.09 14.52 4.09
N VAL A 293 -12.91 13.50 3.76
CA VAL A 293 -13.32 13.21 2.39
C VAL A 293 -14.09 14.41 1.77
N ASP A 294 -14.98 15.03 2.54
CA ASP A 294 -15.83 16.12 2.05
C ASP A 294 -15.13 17.50 2.04
N ASN A 295 -14.24 17.75 2.99
CA ASN A 295 -13.68 19.09 3.18
C ASN A 295 -12.24 19.21 2.67
N PHE A 296 -11.40 18.20 2.84
CA PHE A 296 -9.98 18.27 2.51
C PHE A 296 -9.66 17.76 1.10
N TYR A 297 -10.16 16.60 0.69
CA TYR A 297 -9.83 16.02 -0.62
C TYR A 297 -10.24 16.88 -1.81
N PRO A 298 -11.44 17.54 -1.83
CA PRO A 298 -11.76 18.46 -2.92
C PRO A 298 -10.77 19.62 -3.05
N LYS A 299 -10.22 20.11 -1.94
CA LYS A 299 -9.21 21.18 -1.94
C LYS A 299 -7.86 20.70 -2.48
N LEU A 300 -7.46 19.46 -2.15
CA LEU A 300 -6.27 18.86 -2.75
C LEU A 300 -6.41 18.69 -4.26
N VAL A 301 -7.54 18.17 -4.73
CA VAL A 301 -7.82 18.03 -6.18
C VAL A 301 -7.76 19.40 -6.85
N GLN A 302 -8.39 20.42 -6.26
CA GLN A 302 -8.40 21.78 -6.80
C GLN A 302 -7.00 22.43 -6.83
N SER A 303 -6.15 22.16 -5.83
CA SER A 303 -4.80 22.74 -5.73
C SER A 303 -3.73 21.97 -6.51
N GLY A 304 -4.07 20.81 -7.10
CA GLY A 304 -3.15 19.95 -7.84
C GLY A 304 -2.28 19.09 -6.94
N TYR A 305 -2.80 18.65 -5.81
CA TYR A 305 -2.16 17.74 -4.84
C TYR A 305 -0.93 18.34 -4.13
N ALA A 306 -0.34 17.58 -3.24
CA ALA A 306 0.92 17.86 -2.56
C ALA A 306 1.60 16.55 -2.18
N GLU A 307 2.90 16.54 -1.98
CA GLU A 307 3.64 15.45 -1.37
C GLU A 307 3.46 15.49 0.15
N GLU A 308 3.74 16.64 0.76
CA GLU A 308 3.64 16.84 2.21
C GLU A 308 3.46 18.32 2.56
N TYR A 309 2.97 18.58 3.77
CA TYR A 309 3.02 19.90 4.41
C TYR A 309 3.12 19.75 5.93
N PHE A 310 3.58 20.81 6.58
CA PHE A 310 3.66 20.91 8.05
C PHE A 310 2.78 22.03 8.55
N ILE A 311 2.15 21.82 9.70
CA ILE A 311 1.30 22.83 10.35
C ILE A 311 1.93 23.31 11.67
N GLN A 312 1.52 24.49 12.10
CA GLN A 312 1.73 25.00 13.47
C GLN A 312 0.42 25.49 14.04
N ALA A 313 0.29 25.42 15.35
CA ALA A 313 -0.83 26.06 16.05
C ALA A 313 -0.72 27.57 15.97
N ASN A 314 -1.86 28.25 15.80
CA ASN A 314 -2.01 29.69 15.76
C ASN A 314 -3.29 30.09 16.52
N GLY A 315 -3.19 30.17 17.85
CA GLY A 315 -4.35 30.20 18.74
C GLY A 315 -5.19 28.93 18.57
N ASP A 316 -6.48 29.10 18.36
CA ASP A 316 -7.42 27.97 18.14
C ASP A 316 -7.39 27.43 16.69
N ASN A 317 -6.60 28.04 15.81
CA ASN A 317 -6.48 27.66 14.40
C ASN A 317 -5.09 27.08 14.09
N PHE A 318 -4.89 26.69 12.82
CA PHE A 318 -3.63 26.20 12.29
C PHE A 318 -3.20 27.02 11.08
N SER A 319 -1.89 27.14 10.89
CA SER A 319 -1.29 27.70 9.68
C SER A 319 -0.24 26.74 9.13
N GLU A 320 -0.05 26.78 7.80
CA GLU A 320 0.98 26.03 7.12
C GLU A 320 2.32 26.73 7.29
N ILE A 321 3.37 25.96 7.66
CA ILE A 321 4.74 26.48 7.80
C ILE A 321 5.65 26.04 6.66
N SER A 322 5.32 24.94 6.00
CA SER A 322 6.03 24.49 4.80
C SER A 322 5.15 23.54 4.00
N ARG A 323 5.36 23.53 2.68
CA ARG A 323 4.71 22.61 1.75
C ARG A 323 5.72 22.13 0.71
N LYS A 324 5.66 20.84 0.42
CA LYS A 324 6.34 20.23 -0.71
C LYS A 324 5.29 19.67 -1.67
N LYS A 325 5.30 20.17 -2.90
CA LYS A 325 4.29 19.79 -3.88
C LYS A 325 4.64 18.46 -4.59
N TYR A 326 5.92 18.20 -4.78
CA TYR A 326 6.48 17.06 -5.50
C TYR A 326 7.49 16.31 -4.64
N ALA A 327 7.65 14.96 -4.83
CA ALA A 327 7.08 14.16 -5.91
C ALA A 327 5.64 13.74 -5.60
N GLN A 328 4.78 13.79 -6.65
CA GLN A 328 3.45 13.19 -6.59
C GLN A 328 3.56 11.78 -7.17
N ILE A 329 3.15 10.77 -6.40
CA ILE A 329 3.27 9.35 -6.71
C ILE A 329 1.91 8.66 -6.57
N ALA A 330 1.70 7.54 -7.25
CA ALA A 330 0.45 6.78 -7.18
C ALA A 330 0.10 6.34 -5.74
N TYR A 331 1.11 6.12 -4.89
CA TYR A 331 0.93 5.80 -3.48
C TYR A 331 0.32 6.96 -2.65
N GLY A 332 0.46 8.21 -3.10
CA GLY A 332 -0.25 9.35 -2.52
C GLY A 332 -1.70 9.49 -3.02
N ILE A 333 -2.04 8.90 -4.16
CA ILE A 333 -3.35 8.99 -4.80
C ILE A 333 -4.28 7.85 -4.37
N ARG A 334 -3.78 6.61 -4.32
CA ARG A 334 -4.57 5.42 -4.02
C ARG A 334 -5.35 5.51 -2.70
N PRO A 335 -4.78 5.97 -1.55
CA PRO A 335 -5.54 6.02 -0.30
C PRO A 335 -6.78 6.93 -0.39
N MET A 336 -6.65 8.07 -1.07
CA MET A 336 -7.77 9.02 -1.25
C MET A 336 -8.87 8.42 -2.14
N VAL A 337 -8.50 7.69 -3.21
CA VAL A 337 -9.46 6.95 -4.05
C VAL A 337 -10.21 5.92 -3.20
N SER A 338 -9.47 5.14 -2.39
CA SER A 338 -10.05 4.11 -1.52
C SER A 338 -11.01 4.71 -0.49
N ALA A 339 -10.65 5.84 0.13
CA ALA A 339 -11.50 6.51 1.10
C ALA A 339 -12.78 7.09 0.46
N ALA A 340 -12.66 7.76 -0.70
CA ALA A 340 -13.82 8.29 -1.42
C ALA A 340 -14.75 7.17 -1.92
N ALA A 341 -14.18 6.04 -2.38
CA ALA A 341 -14.93 4.86 -2.77
C ALA A 341 -15.68 4.23 -1.58
N GLU A 342 -15.03 4.13 -0.43
CA GLU A 342 -15.66 3.60 0.79
C GLU A 342 -16.76 4.54 1.31
N ALA A 343 -16.52 5.85 1.26
CA ALA A 343 -17.55 6.86 1.56
C ALA A 343 -18.78 6.70 0.66
N TYR A 344 -18.59 6.42 -0.64
CA TYR A 344 -19.69 6.13 -1.55
C TYR A 344 -20.40 4.81 -1.20
N ARG A 345 -19.65 3.75 -0.87
CA ARG A 345 -20.28 2.47 -0.47
C ARG A 345 -21.16 2.63 0.76
N TYR A 346 -20.73 3.41 1.72
CA TYR A 346 -21.49 3.70 2.93
C TYR A 346 -22.70 4.61 2.67
N SER A 347 -22.46 5.79 2.10
CA SER A 347 -23.47 6.86 2.02
C SER A 347 -24.40 6.76 0.82
N LYS A 348 -23.99 6.05 -0.26
CA LYS A 348 -24.61 6.07 -1.59
C LYS A 348 -24.71 7.47 -2.22
N ASN A 349 -24.00 8.45 -1.68
CA ASN A 349 -23.94 9.79 -2.22
C ASN A 349 -23.07 9.85 -3.48
N SER A 350 -23.66 10.20 -4.62
CA SER A 350 -22.95 10.28 -5.90
C SER A 350 -21.77 11.27 -5.92
N SER A 351 -21.74 12.25 -5.02
CA SER A 351 -20.59 13.17 -4.92
C SER A 351 -19.30 12.44 -4.54
N HIS A 352 -19.36 11.43 -3.66
CA HIS A 352 -18.20 10.61 -3.30
C HIS A 352 -17.72 9.76 -4.47
N LEU A 353 -18.62 9.20 -5.30
CA LEU A 353 -18.27 8.49 -6.52
C LEU A 353 -17.58 9.42 -7.54
N ILE A 354 -18.12 10.63 -7.71
CA ILE A 354 -17.52 11.66 -8.58
C ILE A 354 -16.14 12.04 -8.08
N LEU A 355 -15.99 12.23 -6.76
CA LEU A 355 -14.69 12.55 -6.14
C LEU A 355 -13.68 11.42 -6.36
N ALA A 356 -14.06 10.15 -6.13
CA ALA A 356 -13.19 9.00 -6.39
C ALA A 356 -12.72 8.95 -7.85
N LYS A 357 -13.63 9.19 -8.81
CA LYS A 357 -13.31 9.26 -10.25
C LYS A 357 -12.35 10.42 -10.57
N ASN A 358 -12.57 11.60 -9.99
CA ASN A 358 -11.73 12.76 -10.21
C ASN A 358 -10.31 12.55 -9.68
N ILE A 359 -10.16 11.92 -8.50
CA ILE A 359 -8.85 11.58 -7.94
C ILE A 359 -8.17 10.50 -8.79
N ALA A 360 -8.88 9.43 -9.17
CA ALA A 360 -8.34 8.35 -9.99
C ALA A 360 -7.92 8.84 -11.40
N ALA A 361 -8.53 9.91 -11.92
CA ALA A 361 -8.17 10.52 -13.19
C ALA A 361 -6.73 11.10 -13.22
N TRP A 362 -6.06 11.20 -12.05
CA TRP A 362 -4.62 11.47 -11.97
C TRP A 362 -3.81 10.47 -12.82
N LEU A 363 -4.19 9.19 -12.85
CA LEU A 363 -3.55 8.16 -13.68
C LEU A 363 -3.70 8.40 -15.18
N SER A 364 -4.77 9.07 -15.61
CA SER A 364 -5.08 9.30 -17.03
C SER A 364 -4.74 10.70 -17.53
N GLY A 365 -4.08 11.53 -16.71
CA GLY A 365 -3.57 12.85 -17.13
C GLY A 365 -4.22 14.05 -16.46
N SER A 366 -5.24 13.86 -15.61
CA SER A 366 -5.75 14.95 -14.76
C SER A 366 -4.81 15.20 -13.58
N ASN A 367 -3.57 15.61 -13.90
CA ASN A 367 -2.46 15.77 -12.97
C ASN A 367 -1.56 16.93 -13.40
N ASP A 368 -0.58 17.30 -12.59
CA ASP A 368 0.33 18.44 -12.87
C ASP A 368 1.28 18.21 -14.08
N ALA A 369 1.42 16.98 -14.56
CA ALA A 369 2.20 16.70 -15.76
C ALA A 369 1.36 16.81 -17.05
N GLY A 370 0.02 16.84 -16.95
CA GLY A 370 -0.90 16.89 -18.10
C GLY A 370 -0.79 15.67 -19.01
N GLN A 371 -0.29 14.54 -18.50
CA GLN A 371 -0.11 13.32 -19.29
C GLN A 371 -0.44 12.06 -18.45
N PRO A 372 -0.82 10.94 -19.11
CA PRO A 372 -1.06 9.69 -18.40
C PRO A 372 0.17 9.23 -17.60
N MET A 373 -0.07 8.78 -16.37
CA MET A 373 0.93 8.14 -15.52
C MET A 373 0.86 6.60 -15.65
N TYR A 374 -0.27 6.05 -16.07
CA TYR A 374 -0.45 4.62 -16.33
C TYR A 374 -0.64 4.36 -17.82
N ILE A 375 0.12 3.41 -18.37
CA ILE A 375 0.10 3.00 -19.77
C ILE A 375 -0.63 1.66 -19.86
N HIS A 376 -1.87 1.71 -20.30
CA HIS A 376 -2.77 0.55 -20.31
C HIS A 376 -2.22 -0.64 -21.13
N GLU A 377 -1.56 -0.37 -22.27
CA GLU A 377 -1.07 -1.39 -23.20
C GLU A 377 0.03 -2.26 -22.59
N THR A 378 0.76 -1.73 -21.64
CA THR A 378 1.92 -2.40 -21.01
C THR A 378 1.73 -2.69 -19.52
N GLY A 379 0.81 -2.00 -18.87
CA GLY A 379 0.65 -2.05 -17.41
C GLY A 379 1.70 -1.23 -16.63
N ILE A 380 2.51 -0.44 -17.33
CA ILE A 380 3.54 0.43 -16.74
C ILE A 380 2.84 1.62 -16.05
N CYS A 381 3.22 1.89 -14.82
CA CYS A 381 2.91 3.15 -14.14
C CYS A 381 4.20 3.89 -13.83
N PHE A 382 4.33 5.12 -14.30
CA PHE A 382 5.50 5.95 -14.03
C PHE A 382 5.62 6.27 -12.54
N ASP A 383 6.85 6.29 -12.01
CA ASP A 383 7.12 6.42 -10.57
C ASP A 383 6.60 7.73 -9.96
N GLY A 384 6.55 8.81 -10.73
CA GLY A 384 5.96 10.03 -10.19
C GLY A 384 6.18 11.28 -11.03
N ILE A 385 5.49 12.33 -10.62
CA ILE A 385 5.66 13.69 -11.13
C ILE A 385 6.65 14.41 -10.22
N VAL A 386 7.84 14.69 -10.73
CA VAL A 386 8.94 15.26 -9.93
C VAL A 386 8.99 16.78 -9.97
N ASN A 387 8.29 17.38 -10.94
CA ASN A 387 8.09 18.82 -11.07
C ASN A 387 6.91 19.08 -12.03
N ALA A 388 6.42 20.32 -12.14
CA ALA A 388 5.39 20.69 -13.10
C ALA A 388 5.79 20.27 -14.52
N GLY A 389 4.99 19.40 -15.15
CA GLY A 389 5.27 18.88 -16.49
C GLY A 389 6.42 17.88 -16.60
N GLN A 390 7.09 17.51 -15.50
CA GLN A 390 8.23 16.59 -15.51
C GLN A 390 7.90 15.28 -14.78
N VAL A 391 8.05 14.15 -15.47
CA VAL A 391 7.75 12.81 -14.98
C VAL A 391 9.02 11.98 -14.85
N ASN A 392 9.20 11.31 -13.73
CA ASN A 392 10.11 10.17 -13.59
C ASN A 392 9.46 8.96 -14.27
N LYS A 393 9.99 8.58 -15.42
CA LYS A 393 9.45 7.51 -16.27
C LYS A 393 9.89 6.10 -15.84
N ASN A 394 10.67 5.94 -14.80
CA ASN A 394 10.89 4.63 -14.21
C ASN A 394 9.54 4.03 -13.75
N SER A 395 9.49 2.74 -13.51
CA SER A 395 8.26 2.06 -13.12
C SER A 395 8.60 0.89 -12.18
N GLY A 396 8.65 1.18 -10.90
CA GLY A 396 8.94 0.17 -9.88
C GLY A 396 7.70 -0.60 -9.40
N ALA A 397 7.91 -1.45 -8.39
CA ALA A 397 6.83 -2.20 -7.76
C ALA A 397 5.77 -1.29 -7.17
N GLU A 398 6.17 -0.27 -6.39
CA GLU A 398 5.23 0.61 -5.70
C GLU A 398 4.29 1.33 -6.68
N SER A 399 4.83 2.02 -7.68
CA SER A 399 4.03 2.75 -8.66
C SER A 399 3.07 1.83 -9.42
N THR A 400 3.55 0.66 -9.82
CA THR A 400 2.76 -0.36 -10.52
C THR A 400 1.61 -0.88 -9.63
N ILE A 401 1.92 -1.31 -8.41
CA ILE A 401 0.95 -1.85 -7.45
C ILE A 401 -0.14 -0.83 -7.13
N GLU A 402 0.25 0.40 -6.79
CA GLU A 402 -0.71 1.42 -6.36
C GLU A 402 -1.63 1.85 -7.52
N ALA A 403 -1.11 1.93 -8.76
CA ALA A 403 -1.94 2.18 -9.93
C ALA A 403 -2.94 1.04 -10.17
N LEU A 404 -2.50 -0.22 -10.08
CA LEU A 404 -3.38 -1.37 -10.23
C LEU A 404 -4.48 -1.41 -9.16
N LEU A 405 -4.15 -1.05 -7.91
CA LEU A 405 -5.14 -0.96 -6.82
C LEU A 405 -6.16 0.16 -7.07
N ILE A 406 -5.75 1.33 -7.60
CA ILE A 406 -6.67 2.39 -8.02
C ILE A 406 -7.63 1.85 -9.08
N LEU A 407 -7.12 1.23 -10.12
CA LEU A 407 -7.93 0.71 -11.24
C LEU A 407 -8.90 -0.38 -10.78
N LEU A 408 -8.44 -1.32 -9.94
CA LEU A 408 -9.29 -2.36 -9.34
C LEU A 408 -10.39 -1.77 -8.47
N GLU A 409 -10.08 -0.72 -7.70
CA GLU A 409 -11.06 -0.01 -6.89
C GLU A 409 -12.14 0.62 -7.77
N MET A 410 -11.74 1.25 -8.87
CA MET A 410 -12.69 1.85 -9.83
C MET A 410 -13.54 0.81 -10.57
N GLU A 411 -13.00 -0.38 -10.87
CA GLU A 411 -13.78 -1.49 -11.45
C GLU A 411 -14.88 -1.97 -10.49
N LYS A 412 -14.59 -2.04 -9.19
CA LYS A 412 -15.59 -2.43 -8.17
C LYS A 412 -16.74 -1.41 -7.99
N LEU A 413 -16.61 -0.22 -8.53
CA LEU A 413 -17.61 0.86 -8.45
C LEU A 413 -18.48 0.95 -9.73
N LYS A 414 -18.23 0.13 -10.73
CA LYS A 414 -19.08 0.01 -11.93
C LYS A 414 -20.32 -0.80 -11.62
#